data_d464072df5eb5d8b58314b1076a929ac
#
_entry.id   d464072df5eb5d8b58314b1076a929ac
#
_cell.length_a   1.000
_cell.length_b   1.000
_cell.length_c   1.000
_cell.angle_alpha   90.00
_cell.angle_beta   90.00
_cell.angle_gamma   90.00
#
_symmetry.space_group_name_H-M   'P 1'
#
loop_
_entity.id
_entity.type
_entity.pdbx_description
1 polymer ?
#
loop_
_entity_poly.entity_id
_entity_poly.type
_entity_poly.pdbx_seq_one_letter_code
_entity_poly.pdbx_strand_id
1 'polypeptide(L)'
;MPVSIVRATRKDLPFRFQLDDSTSPMPSRKLSSAGPVVIVARLSKSGQAMPQDGDLEGTSQPIQSGVDGITLVIDRERPYAESAAPTQPVGQAGRPRTIRGTVTMAPGLTGKGSPTDTLFVFARETSGPPMPVSIVRATGKDLPFTFQLDDSTSPMPSRKLSSAGAVVIVARLSKSGQAMPQSGDLEGASQPVQSGVDGISIVIDRERP
;
A
#
# COMPACT_ATOMS: atom_id res chain seq x y z
N MET A 1 -12.07 -16.04 1.67
CA MET A 1 -12.65 -17.32 1.19
C MET A 1 -13.14 -17.11 -0.23
N PRO A 2 -12.86 -18.01 -1.17
CA PRO A 2 -13.34 -17.89 -2.54
C PRO A 2 -14.87 -17.98 -2.61
N VAL A 3 -15.48 -17.21 -3.49
CA VAL A 3 -16.94 -17.24 -3.76
C VAL A 3 -17.31 -18.21 -4.87
N SER A 4 -16.34 -18.61 -5.68
CA SER A 4 -16.49 -19.62 -6.75
C SER A 4 -15.14 -20.26 -7.03
N ILE A 5 -15.09 -21.55 -7.37
CA ILE A 5 -13.85 -22.29 -7.58
C ILE A 5 -14.01 -23.34 -8.67
N VAL A 6 -13.05 -23.40 -9.59
CA VAL A 6 -12.93 -24.43 -10.61
C VAL A 6 -11.54 -25.05 -10.54
N ARG A 7 -11.44 -26.35 -10.77
CA ARG A 7 -10.17 -27.09 -10.75
C ARG A 7 -9.83 -27.61 -12.13
N ALA A 8 -8.54 -27.49 -12.47
CA ALA A 8 -7.96 -28.05 -13.67
C ALA A 8 -6.56 -28.60 -13.37
N THR A 9 -5.99 -29.33 -14.28
CA THR A 9 -4.62 -29.83 -14.17
C THR A 9 -3.68 -29.09 -15.12
N ARG A 10 -2.35 -29.21 -14.92
CA ARG A 10 -1.36 -28.60 -15.80
C ARG A 10 -1.47 -29.05 -17.27
N LYS A 11 -2.02 -30.25 -17.50
CA LYS A 11 -2.22 -30.82 -18.84
C LYS A 11 -3.34 -30.14 -19.61
N ASP A 12 -4.25 -29.44 -18.90
CA ASP A 12 -5.41 -28.78 -19.47
C ASP A 12 -5.11 -27.35 -19.94
N LEU A 13 -3.86 -26.87 -19.79
CA LEU A 13 -3.48 -25.53 -20.24
C LEU A 13 -3.26 -25.47 -21.77
N PRO A 14 -3.76 -24.44 -22.46
CA PRO A 14 -4.53 -23.30 -21.97
C PRO A 14 -5.95 -23.69 -21.55
N PHE A 15 -6.33 -23.41 -20.30
CA PHE A 15 -7.60 -23.82 -19.69
C PHE A 15 -8.67 -22.76 -19.83
N ARG A 16 -9.82 -23.15 -20.38
CA ARG A 16 -11.02 -22.32 -20.39
C ARG A 16 -11.83 -22.58 -19.13
N PHE A 17 -12.17 -21.53 -18.42
CA PHE A 17 -12.93 -21.62 -17.17
C PHE A 17 -14.20 -20.80 -17.24
N GLN A 18 -15.19 -21.26 -16.47
CA GLN A 18 -16.40 -20.52 -16.17
C GLN A 18 -16.58 -20.54 -14.65
N LEU A 19 -16.81 -19.39 -14.08
CA LEU A 19 -17.10 -19.21 -12.67
C LEU A 19 -18.53 -18.68 -12.55
N ASP A 20 -19.37 -19.39 -11.82
CA ASP A 20 -20.76 -19.05 -11.61
C ASP A 20 -21.21 -19.44 -10.18
N ASP A 21 -22.47 -19.25 -9.88
CA ASP A 21 -23.02 -19.56 -8.57
C ASP A 21 -23.04 -21.07 -8.25
N SER A 22 -23.01 -21.93 -9.29
CA SER A 22 -22.99 -23.40 -9.11
C SER A 22 -21.60 -23.90 -8.68
N THR A 23 -20.55 -23.14 -9.00
CA THR A 23 -19.16 -23.43 -8.62
C THR A 23 -18.78 -22.81 -7.26
N SER A 24 -19.75 -22.27 -6.53
CA SER A 24 -19.53 -21.71 -5.19
C SER A 24 -19.34 -22.81 -4.15
N PRO A 25 -18.27 -22.77 -3.35
CA PRO A 25 -18.04 -23.70 -2.25
C PRO A 25 -18.98 -23.50 -1.06
N MET A 26 -19.73 -22.38 -1.04
CA MET A 26 -20.67 -22.03 0.03
C MET A 26 -22.03 -21.58 -0.55
N PRO A 27 -23.14 -22.25 -0.21
CA PRO A 27 -24.47 -21.90 -0.73
C PRO A 27 -24.94 -20.48 -0.41
N SER A 28 -24.42 -19.91 0.70
CA SER A 28 -24.78 -18.58 1.19
C SER A 28 -23.99 -17.44 0.56
N ARG A 29 -22.95 -17.73 -0.24
CA ARG A 29 -22.08 -16.73 -0.87
C ARG A 29 -21.99 -16.98 -2.37
N LYS A 30 -22.83 -16.29 -3.11
CA LYS A 30 -22.93 -16.43 -4.56
C LYS A 30 -22.08 -15.38 -5.28
N LEU A 31 -21.53 -15.75 -6.42
CA LEU A 31 -20.80 -14.85 -7.29
C LEU A 31 -21.68 -13.69 -7.76
N SER A 32 -22.95 -14.00 -8.07
CA SER A 32 -23.94 -13.00 -8.53
C SER A 32 -24.24 -11.91 -7.50
N SER A 33 -24.08 -12.20 -6.22
CA SER A 33 -24.30 -11.22 -5.12
C SER A 33 -23.01 -10.61 -4.58
N ALA A 34 -21.87 -11.02 -5.11
CA ALA A 34 -20.57 -10.40 -4.77
C ALA A 34 -20.40 -9.07 -5.50
N GLY A 35 -19.77 -8.10 -4.85
CA GLY A 35 -19.28 -6.89 -5.52
C GLY A 35 -18.11 -7.21 -6.46
N PRO A 36 -17.20 -6.25 -6.72
CA PRO A 36 -16.04 -6.53 -7.55
C PRO A 36 -15.23 -7.71 -7.01
N VAL A 37 -14.90 -8.65 -7.89
CA VAL A 37 -14.15 -9.87 -7.56
C VAL A 37 -12.78 -9.86 -8.25
N VAL A 38 -11.83 -10.54 -7.64
CA VAL A 38 -10.51 -10.81 -8.22
C VAL A 38 -10.43 -12.30 -8.52
N ILE A 39 -10.07 -12.65 -9.77
CA ILE A 39 -9.85 -14.02 -10.16
C ILE A 39 -8.38 -14.37 -9.94
N VAL A 40 -8.12 -15.47 -9.25
CA VAL A 40 -6.78 -15.98 -9.01
C VAL A 40 -6.66 -17.37 -9.67
N ALA A 41 -5.73 -17.50 -10.60
CA ALA A 41 -5.32 -18.77 -11.15
C ALA A 41 -4.07 -19.25 -10.40
N ARG A 42 -4.10 -20.50 -9.91
CA ARG A 42 -2.95 -21.09 -9.22
C ARG A 42 -2.67 -22.49 -9.71
N LEU A 43 -1.42 -22.74 -10.04
CA LEU A 43 -0.92 -24.05 -10.35
C LEU A 43 -0.14 -24.59 -9.15
N SER A 44 -0.77 -25.49 -8.39
CA SER A 44 -0.18 -26.11 -7.21
C SER A 44 0.79 -27.22 -7.59
N LYS A 45 1.99 -27.18 -7.06
CA LYS A 45 3.00 -28.26 -7.23
C LYS A 45 2.62 -29.50 -6.44
N SER A 46 1.96 -29.36 -5.30
CA SER A 46 1.54 -30.44 -4.41
C SER A 46 0.15 -31.01 -4.69
N GLY A 47 -0.64 -30.34 -5.54
CA GLY A 47 -2.05 -30.66 -5.79
C GLY A 47 -3.00 -30.28 -4.66
N GLN A 48 -2.51 -29.61 -3.63
CA GLN A 48 -3.33 -29.20 -2.50
C GLN A 48 -4.07 -27.88 -2.76
N ALA A 49 -5.25 -27.75 -2.15
CA ALA A 49 -6.06 -26.54 -2.29
C ALA A 49 -5.49 -25.35 -1.52
N MET A 50 -4.68 -25.60 -0.50
CA MET A 50 -4.01 -24.54 0.24
C MET A 50 -2.78 -24.04 -0.52
N PRO A 51 -2.57 -22.71 -0.59
CA PRO A 51 -1.40 -22.13 -1.22
C PRO A 51 -0.11 -22.59 -0.53
N GLN A 52 0.87 -23.03 -1.35
CA GLN A 52 2.17 -23.44 -0.86
C GLN A 52 3.28 -22.66 -1.57
N ASP A 53 4.44 -22.63 -0.95
CA ASP A 53 5.62 -22.01 -1.53
C ASP A 53 6.03 -22.71 -2.81
N GLY A 54 6.39 -21.92 -3.80
CA GLY A 54 6.73 -22.40 -5.13
C GLY A 54 5.55 -22.74 -6.02
N ASP A 55 4.29 -22.54 -5.58
CA ASP A 55 3.13 -22.56 -6.46
C ASP A 55 3.22 -21.41 -7.46
N LEU A 56 2.78 -21.64 -8.70
CA LEU A 56 2.72 -20.59 -9.70
C LEU A 56 1.35 -19.93 -9.65
N GLU A 57 1.31 -18.61 -9.76
CA GLU A 57 0.10 -17.81 -9.56
C GLU A 57 -0.04 -16.69 -10.59
N GLY A 58 -1.28 -16.39 -10.96
CA GLY A 58 -1.68 -15.23 -11.76
C GLY A 58 -2.97 -14.62 -11.21
N THR A 59 -3.11 -13.32 -11.28
CA THR A 59 -4.22 -12.59 -10.65
C THR A 59 -4.80 -11.57 -11.62
N SER A 60 -6.14 -11.46 -11.68
CA SER A 60 -6.81 -10.40 -12.46
C SER A 60 -6.84 -9.08 -11.71
N GLN A 61 -7.15 -8.01 -12.44
CA GLN A 61 -7.68 -6.79 -11.83
C GLN A 61 -9.06 -7.08 -11.21
N PRO A 62 -9.54 -6.24 -10.28
CA PRO A 62 -10.92 -6.32 -9.79
C PRO A 62 -11.91 -6.17 -10.96
N ILE A 63 -12.84 -7.10 -11.09
CA ILE A 63 -13.85 -7.15 -12.16
C ILE A 63 -15.24 -7.31 -11.56
N GLN A 64 -16.23 -6.83 -12.27
CA GLN A 64 -17.63 -7.06 -11.94
C GLN A 64 -18.05 -8.48 -12.37
N SER A 65 -19.02 -9.08 -11.68
CA SER A 65 -19.66 -10.32 -12.12
C SER A 65 -20.40 -10.10 -13.46
N GLY A 66 -20.32 -11.08 -14.36
CA GLY A 66 -20.94 -11.00 -15.69
C GLY A 66 -20.00 -10.52 -16.80
N VAL A 67 -18.71 -10.42 -16.57
CA VAL A 67 -17.71 -10.11 -17.60
C VAL A 67 -17.18 -11.39 -18.22
N ASP A 68 -17.19 -11.43 -19.56
CA ASP A 68 -16.68 -12.54 -20.37
C ASP A 68 -15.31 -12.18 -21.00
N GLY A 69 -14.60 -13.21 -21.46
CA GLY A 69 -13.35 -13.03 -22.23
C GLY A 69 -12.13 -12.67 -21.40
N ILE A 70 -12.12 -12.96 -20.11
CA ILE A 70 -10.99 -12.68 -19.23
C ILE A 70 -9.85 -13.66 -19.51
N THR A 71 -8.67 -13.11 -19.78
CA THR A 71 -7.44 -13.88 -19.90
C THR A 71 -6.59 -13.69 -18.64
N LEU A 72 -6.25 -14.81 -18.00
CA LEU A 72 -5.32 -14.85 -16.86
C LEU A 72 -4.01 -15.49 -17.29
N VAL A 73 -2.92 -14.83 -16.98
CA VAL A 73 -1.57 -15.37 -17.16
C VAL A 73 -1.01 -15.74 -15.81
N ILE A 74 -0.52 -16.96 -15.69
CA ILE A 74 0.23 -17.41 -14.52
C ILE A 74 1.68 -17.00 -14.75
N ASP A 75 2.11 -15.91 -14.14
CA ASP A 75 3.35 -15.20 -14.45
C ASP A 75 4.31 -15.05 -13.27
N ARG A 76 3.88 -15.48 -12.09
CA ARG A 76 4.73 -15.37 -10.89
C ARG A 76 4.78 -16.67 -10.09
N GLU A 77 5.93 -16.94 -9.53
CA GLU A 77 6.08 -17.97 -8.51
C GLU A 77 5.84 -17.37 -7.13
N ARG A 78 5.07 -18.10 -6.32
CA ARG A 78 4.82 -17.68 -4.94
C ARG A 78 6.14 -17.80 -4.15
N PRO A 79 6.65 -16.70 -3.57
CA PRO A 79 7.87 -16.75 -2.79
C PRO A 79 7.69 -17.63 -1.55
N TYR A 80 8.77 -18.19 -1.07
CA TYR A 80 8.81 -18.94 0.19
C TYR A 80 8.22 -18.03 1.30
N ALA A 81 7.03 -18.35 1.78
CA ALA A 81 6.37 -17.56 2.80
C ALA A 81 6.59 -18.22 4.16
N GLU A 82 7.39 -17.59 4.95
CA GLU A 82 7.28 -17.75 6.39
C GLU A 82 5.84 -17.40 6.80
N SER A 83 5.07 -18.44 7.07
CA SER A 83 3.74 -18.45 7.70
C SER A 83 2.76 -17.32 7.31
N ALA A 84 1.89 -17.56 6.35
CA ALA A 84 0.76 -16.67 6.12
C ALA A 84 -0.57 -17.42 5.95
N ALA A 85 -1.48 -17.13 6.84
CA ALA A 85 -2.89 -17.48 6.81
C ALA A 85 -3.64 -16.85 5.59
N PRO A 86 -4.85 -17.34 5.21
CA PRO A 86 -5.50 -17.03 3.93
C PRO A 86 -5.87 -15.56 3.81
N THR A 87 -5.43 -14.95 2.74
CA THR A 87 -5.67 -13.55 2.42
C THR A 87 -7.11 -13.34 1.95
N GLN A 88 -7.90 -12.69 2.77
CA GLN A 88 -9.07 -11.93 2.34
C GLN A 88 -8.59 -10.67 1.58
N PRO A 89 -9.36 -10.12 0.65
CA PRO A 89 -9.14 -8.78 0.15
C PRO A 89 -9.65 -7.77 1.20
N VAL A 90 -9.05 -7.78 2.34
CA VAL A 90 -9.04 -6.71 3.33
C VAL A 90 -7.65 -6.12 3.20
N GLY A 91 -7.56 -4.82 2.94
CA GLY A 91 -6.31 -4.12 2.73
C GLY A 91 -5.13 -4.72 3.46
N GLN A 92 -4.14 -5.15 2.71
CA GLN A 92 -2.76 -5.52 3.05
C GLN A 92 -2.36 -5.46 4.55
N ALA A 93 -2.93 -6.35 5.36
CA ALA A 93 -2.40 -6.60 6.70
C ALA A 93 -1.38 -7.74 6.60
N GLY A 94 -0.07 -7.40 6.55
CA GLY A 94 0.99 -8.42 6.58
C GLY A 94 2.30 -8.08 5.88
N ARG A 95 2.32 -7.09 4.97
CA ARG A 95 3.60 -6.44 4.61
C ARG A 95 3.82 -5.29 5.57
N PRO A 96 5.05 -5.05 6.03
CA PRO A 96 5.31 -3.76 6.67
C PRO A 96 4.82 -2.70 5.69
N ARG A 97 3.77 -2.00 6.07
CA ARG A 97 3.16 -0.97 5.20
C ARG A 97 4.09 0.22 5.22
N THR A 98 5.12 0.11 4.39
CA THR A 98 6.15 1.12 4.24
C THR A 98 5.70 2.10 3.15
N ILE A 99 5.87 3.38 3.41
CA ILE A 99 5.75 4.43 2.42
C ILE A 99 7.14 4.98 2.17
N ARG A 100 7.56 4.98 0.91
CA ARG A 100 8.86 5.53 0.49
C ARG A 100 8.67 6.65 -0.50
N GLY A 101 9.58 7.62 -0.42
CA GLY A 101 9.53 8.74 -1.34
C GLY A 101 10.73 9.66 -1.20
N THR A 102 10.69 10.74 -1.95
CA THR A 102 11.74 11.76 -1.95
C THR A 102 11.12 13.12 -1.67
N VAL A 103 11.75 13.88 -0.80
CA VAL A 103 11.44 15.28 -0.53
C VAL A 103 12.42 16.17 -1.26
N THR A 104 11.90 17.14 -1.98
CA THR A 104 12.68 18.20 -2.64
C THR A 104 12.18 19.58 -2.22
N MET A 105 12.97 20.59 -2.46
CA MET A 105 12.57 21.98 -2.22
C MET A 105 12.31 22.68 -3.55
N ALA A 106 11.23 23.46 -3.62
CA ALA A 106 10.94 24.28 -4.77
C ALA A 106 12.04 25.33 -4.99
N PRO A 107 12.42 25.64 -6.23
CA PRO A 107 13.49 26.61 -6.52
C PRO A 107 13.28 27.98 -5.89
N GLY A 108 12.02 28.41 -5.77
CA GLY A 108 11.66 29.70 -5.13
C GLY A 108 11.85 29.77 -3.62
N LEU A 109 12.08 28.63 -2.95
CA LEU A 109 12.28 28.56 -1.49
C LEU A 109 13.70 28.14 -1.08
N THR A 110 14.56 27.84 -2.05
CA THR A 110 15.94 27.36 -1.79
C THR A 110 16.75 28.33 -0.91
N GLY A 111 16.48 29.62 -0.96
CA GLY A 111 17.13 30.63 -0.10
C GLY A 111 16.44 30.92 1.23
N LYS A 112 15.26 30.36 1.48
CA LYS A 112 14.47 30.60 2.70
C LYS A 112 14.67 29.54 3.78
N GLY A 113 15.19 28.36 3.42
CA GLY A 113 15.56 27.30 4.35
C GLY A 113 17.04 27.32 4.64
N SER A 114 17.42 27.00 5.88
CA SER A 114 18.81 26.81 6.29
C SER A 114 19.21 25.34 6.22
N PRO A 115 20.47 25.02 5.88
CA PRO A 115 20.99 23.66 5.98
C PRO A 115 20.85 23.05 7.39
N THR A 116 20.78 23.89 8.41
CA THR A 116 20.65 23.49 9.82
C THR A 116 19.21 23.32 10.27
N ASP A 117 18.23 23.74 9.47
CA ASP A 117 16.82 23.60 9.80
C ASP A 117 16.43 22.11 9.89
N THR A 118 15.53 21.78 10.78
CA THR A 118 15.10 20.39 10.97
C THR A 118 14.00 20.04 9.97
N LEU A 119 14.26 19.02 9.16
CA LEU A 119 13.26 18.43 8.25
C LEU A 119 12.47 17.35 8.99
N PHE A 120 11.17 17.52 9.07
CA PHE A 120 10.22 16.51 9.52
C PHE A 120 9.45 15.96 8.32
N VAL A 121 9.45 14.64 8.14
CA VAL A 121 8.59 13.96 7.18
C VAL A 121 7.68 13.03 7.97
N PHE A 122 6.38 13.22 7.85
CA PHE A 122 5.43 12.45 8.63
C PHE A 122 4.16 12.13 7.86
N ALA A 123 3.57 10.98 8.17
CA ALA A 123 2.26 10.57 7.69
C ALA A 123 1.19 10.92 8.73
N ARG A 124 0.08 11.49 8.29
CA ARG A 124 -1.12 11.72 9.12
C ARG A 124 -2.35 11.18 8.40
N GLU A 125 -3.31 10.67 9.14
CA GLU A 125 -4.59 10.24 8.58
C GLU A 125 -5.36 11.42 7.98
N THR A 126 -6.08 11.17 6.89
CA THR A 126 -6.97 12.16 6.27
C THR A 126 -8.19 12.47 7.14
N SER A 127 -8.59 11.51 7.97
CA SER A 127 -9.73 11.61 8.90
C SER A 127 -9.24 11.30 10.31
N GLY A 128 -9.50 12.18 11.27
CA GLY A 128 -9.12 11.99 12.66
C GLY A 128 -8.23 13.11 13.23
N PRO A 129 -7.65 12.90 14.41
CA PRO A 129 -6.79 13.90 15.04
C PRO A 129 -5.55 14.22 14.20
N PRO A 130 -5.06 15.47 14.20
CA PRO A 130 -3.90 15.90 13.40
C PRO A 130 -2.56 15.37 13.92
N MET A 131 -2.55 14.17 14.49
CA MET A 131 -1.34 13.54 15.03
C MET A 131 -0.70 12.61 13.99
N PRO A 132 0.64 12.59 13.88
CA PRO A 132 1.33 11.70 12.98
C PRO A 132 1.20 10.24 13.41
N VAL A 133 0.98 9.35 12.42
CA VAL A 133 1.02 7.89 12.61
C VAL A 133 2.41 7.31 12.36
N SER A 134 3.28 8.07 11.70
CA SER A 134 4.68 7.74 11.44
C SER A 134 5.45 9.02 11.16
N ILE A 135 6.69 9.14 11.64
CA ILE A 135 7.51 10.34 11.50
C ILE A 135 9.00 9.99 11.43
N VAL A 136 9.71 10.66 10.52
CA VAL A 136 11.17 10.65 10.43
C VAL A 136 11.71 12.07 10.47
N ARG A 137 12.96 12.22 10.93
CA ARG A 137 13.66 13.50 11.03
C ARG A 137 14.93 13.47 10.21
N ALA A 138 15.23 14.59 9.60
CA ALA A 138 16.46 14.86 8.87
C ALA A 138 16.82 16.35 9.03
N THR A 139 17.74 16.86 8.25
CA THR A 139 18.12 18.27 8.24
C THR A 139 18.00 18.84 6.83
N GLY A 140 17.95 20.18 6.71
CA GLY A 140 17.85 20.86 5.42
C GLY A 140 19.00 20.54 4.45
N LYS A 141 20.18 20.21 4.97
CA LYS A 141 21.35 19.78 4.17
C LYS A 141 21.15 18.42 3.48
N ASP A 142 20.25 17.60 3.99
CA ASP A 142 19.99 16.25 3.45
C ASP A 142 19.07 16.28 2.23
N LEU A 143 18.55 17.45 1.85
CA LEU A 143 17.70 17.60 0.67
C LEU A 143 18.54 17.50 -0.62
N PRO A 144 18.10 16.73 -1.63
CA PRO A 144 16.89 15.94 -1.70
C PRO A 144 16.93 14.72 -0.78
N PHE A 145 15.93 14.58 0.11
CA PHE A 145 15.90 13.57 1.15
C PHE A 145 15.00 12.39 0.77
N THR A 146 15.56 11.19 0.75
CA THR A 146 14.79 9.95 0.57
C THR A 146 14.33 9.45 1.93
N PHE A 147 13.02 9.32 2.10
CA PHE A 147 12.42 8.89 3.35
C PHE A 147 11.76 7.52 3.27
N GLN A 148 11.67 6.86 4.41
CA GLN A 148 10.89 5.66 4.64
C GLN A 148 10.07 5.85 5.91
N LEU A 149 8.76 5.64 5.81
CA LEU A 149 7.81 5.66 6.91
C LEU A 149 7.21 4.27 7.06
N ASP A 150 7.22 3.74 8.27
CA ASP A 150 6.68 2.43 8.61
C ASP A 150 6.21 2.40 10.07
N ASP A 151 5.85 1.22 10.57
CA ASP A 151 5.38 1.06 11.94
C ASP A 151 6.46 1.28 13.00
N SER A 152 7.75 1.12 12.63
CA SER A 152 8.87 1.36 13.55
C SER A 152 9.13 2.85 13.80
N THR A 153 8.71 3.68 12.84
CA THR A 153 8.80 5.15 12.92
C THR A 153 7.53 5.80 13.49
N SER A 154 6.62 4.97 14.06
CA SER A 154 5.41 5.47 14.71
C SER A 154 5.73 6.05 16.10
N PRO A 155 5.30 7.29 16.40
CA PRO A 155 5.48 7.89 17.71
C PRO A 155 4.62 7.26 18.80
N MET A 156 3.58 6.50 18.41
CA MET A 156 2.63 5.85 19.32
C MET A 156 2.47 4.37 19.00
N PRO A 157 2.71 3.45 19.95
CA PRO A 157 2.54 2.01 19.71
C PRO A 157 1.11 1.58 19.33
N SER A 158 0.11 2.36 19.73
CA SER A 158 -1.30 2.10 19.47
C SER A 158 -1.81 2.64 18.14
N ARG A 159 -1.03 3.47 17.44
CA ARG A 159 -1.40 4.08 16.14
C ARG A 159 -0.29 3.86 15.13
N LYS A 160 -0.40 2.79 14.39
CA LYS A 160 0.59 2.37 13.41
C LYS A 160 0.19 2.75 12.01
N LEU A 161 1.17 2.99 11.15
CA LEU A 161 0.95 3.25 9.73
C LEU A 161 0.21 2.09 9.06
N SER A 162 0.46 0.85 9.49
CA SER A 162 -0.20 -0.36 8.99
C SER A 162 -1.69 -0.43 9.29
N SER A 163 -2.15 0.22 10.36
CA SER A 163 -3.57 0.29 10.74
C SER A 163 -4.26 1.56 10.28
N ALA A 164 -3.52 2.53 9.76
CA ALA A 164 -4.07 3.76 9.22
C ALA A 164 -4.76 3.51 7.88
N GLY A 165 -5.83 4.26 7.62
CA GLY A 165 -6.49 4.32 6.33
C GLY A 165 -5.68 5.13 5.30
N ALA A 166 -6.34 5.99 4.55
CA ALA A 166 -5.65 6.94 3.70
C ALA A 166 -4.88 7.98 4.54
N VAL A 167 -3.64 8.23 4.16
CA VAL A 167 -2.75 9.19 4.84
C VAL A 167 -2.25 10.26 3.87
N VAL A 168 -1.97 11.42 4.41
CA VAL A 168 -1.24 12.49 3.71
C VAL A 168 0.18 12.55 4.28
N ILE A 169 1.17 12.57 3.40
CA ILE A 169 2.55 12.75 3.79
C ILE A 169 2.87 14.23 3.76
N VAL A 170 3.38 14.74 4.85
CA VAL A 170 3.77 16.15 4.98
C VAL A 170 5.28 16.21 5.21
N ALA A 171 5.95 17.00 4.41
CA ALA A 171 7.34 17.38 4.62
C ALA A 171 7.37 18.82 5.14
N ARG A 172 8.01 19.06 6.28
CA ARG A 172 8.13 20.38 6.86
C ARG A 172 9.56 20.66 7.31
N LEU A 173 10.11 21.75 6.85
CA LEU A 173 11.39 22.27 7.27
C LEU A 173 11.14 23.32 8.36
N SER A 174 11.49 22.97 9.60
CA SER A 174 11.29 23.81 10.78
C SER A 174 12.53 24.58 11.12
N LYS A 175 12.42 25.90 11.16
CA LYS A 175 13.50 26.82 11.56
C LYS A 175 13.81 26.75 13.06
N SER A 176 12.79 26.45 13.87
CA SER A 176 12.93 26.32 15.32
C SER A 176 13.39 24.94 15.79
N GLY A 177 13.42 23.94 14.89
CA GLY A 177 13.70 22.55 15.23
C GLY A 177 12.58 21.84 16.00
N GLN A 178 11.42 22.49 16.17
CA GLN A 178 10.28 21.91 16.89
C GLN A 178 9.35 21.15 15.96
N ALA A 179 8.77 20.07 16.48
CA ALA A 179 7.81 19.26 15.75
C ALA A 179 6.44 19.96 15.59
N MET A 180 6.14 20.94 16.40
CA MET A 180 4.91 21.73 16.26
C MET A 180 5.07 22.77 15.15
N PRO A 181 4.02 22.95 14.31
CA PRO A 181 4.07 23.91 13.22
C PRO A 181 4.19 25.34 13.75
N GLN A 182 5.08 26.12 13.13
CA GLN A 182 5.26 27.54 13.45
C GLN A 182 5.16 28.39 12.18
N SER A 183 4.89 29.68 12.37
CA SER A 183 4.96 30.67 11.31
C SER A 183 6.39 30.74 10.75
N GLY A 184 6.53 30.79 9.45
CA GLY A 184 7.82 30.79 8.75
C GLY A 184 8.41 29.41 8.46
N ASP A 185 7.80 28.32 8.95
CA ASP A 185 8.19 26.97 8.53
C ASP A 185 7.88 26.76 7.03
N LEU A 186 8.73 26.01 6.33
CA LEU A 186 8.49 25.66 4.94
C LEU A 186 7.82 24.29 4.87
N GLU A 187 6.78 24.13 4.06
CA GLU A 187 5.94 22.93 4.03
C GLU A 187 5.60 22.49 2.62
N GLY A 188 5.46 21.18 2.44
CA GLY A 188 4.88 20.53 1.27
C GLY A 188 4.08 19.31 1.68
N ALA A 189 3.07 18.92 0.92
CA ALA A 189 2.22 17.77 1.23
C ALA A 189 1.87 16.97 -0.02
N SER A 190 1.74 15.65 0.15
CA SER A 190 1.27 14.77 -0.91
C SER A 190 -0.26 14.84 -1.06
N GLN A 191 -0.77 14.29 -2.15
CA GLN A 191 -2.17 13.85 -2.22
C GLN A 191 -2.39 12.69 -1.20
N PRO A 192 -3.64 12.41 -0.81
CA PRO A 192 -3.94 11.25 0.01
C PRO A 192 -3.46 9.96 -0.66
N VAL A 193 -2.73 9.12 0.09
CA VAL A 193 -2.19 7.84 -0.37
C VAL A 193 -2.53 6.74 0.61
N GLN A 194 -2.53 5.51 0.12
CA GLN A 194 -2.63 4.33 0.96
C GLN A 194 -1.23 3.92 1.45
N SER A 195 -1.17 3.30 2.63
CA SER A 195 0.08 2.72 3.13
C SER A 195 0.56 1.60 2.19
N GLY A 196 1.87 1.52 1.97
CA GLY A 196 2.50 0.56 1.05
C GLY A 196 2.80 1.11 -0.35
N VAL A 197 2.74 2.43 -0.53
CA VAL A 197 3.09 3.10 -1.80
C VAL A 197 4.56 3.52 -1.79
N ASP A 198 5.24 3.25 -2.90
CA ASP A 198 6.63 3.65 -3.14
C ASP A 198 6.71 4.76 -4.21
N GLY A 199 7.80 5.53 -4.17
CA GLY A 199 8.10 6.54 -5.18
C GLY A 199 7.33 7.85 -5.06
N ILE A 200 6.85 8.20 -3.86
CA ILE A 200 6.17 9.48 -3.61
C ILE A 200 7.17 10.63 -3.71
N SER A 201 6.82 11.62 -4.52
CA SER A 201 7.58 12.88 -4.59
C SER A 201 6.83 13.97 -3.83
N ILE A 202 7.51 14.61 -2.89
CA ILE A 202 6.98 15.75 -2.13
C ILE A 202 7.85 16.95 -2.41
N VAL A 203 7.22 18.03 -2.81
CA VAL A 203 7.91 19.31 -3.01
C VAL A 203 7.52 20.25 -1.88
N ILE A 204 8.51 20.77 -1.16
CA ILE A 204 8.30 21.86 -0.20
C ILE A 204 8.14 23.13 -1.03
N ASP A 205 6.90 23.62 -1.15
CA ASP A 205 6.50 24.65 -2.09
C ASP A 205 5.87 25.91 -1.44
N ARG A 206 5.63 25.86 -0.15
CA ARG A 206 4.98 26.97 0.56
C ARG A 206 5.63 27.27 1.90
N GLU A 207 5.56 28.55 2.28
CA GLU A 207 5.90 29.04 3.61
C GLU A 207 4.61 29.15 4.44
N ARG A 208 4.66 28.71 5.66
CA ARG A 208 3.53 28.78 6.58
C ARG A 208 3.39 30.21 7.12
N PRO A 209 2.17 30.80 7.07
CA PRO A 209 1.91 32.14 7.57
C PRO A 209 2.10 32.27 9.09
#